data_266754258366f41a2db394f0028ee3f1
#
_entry.id   266754258366f41a2db394f0028ee3f1
#
_cell.length_a   1.000
_cell.length_b   1.000
_cell.length_c   1.000
_cell.angle_alpha   90.00
_cell.angle_beta   90.00
_cell.angle_gamma   90.00
#
_symmetry.space_group_name_H-M   'P 1'
#
loop_
_entity.id
_entity.type
_entity.pdbx_description
1 polymer ?
#
loop_
_entity_poly.entity_id
_entity_poly.type
_entity_poly.pdbx_seq_one_letter_code
_entity_poly.pdbx_strand_id
1 'polypeptide(L)'
;MTEVLLDTISHQPEFAPFWRELEHHRLSFPHCARCDKFHWYPMKRCPTCLTEEIEWVPISGDARLYSWTTVHHRFDPTSGPEVPYVVALLEFPDAPGIRLISNVVDTDPTDLEVGMALVPCFGPLEAGNSLDSRVGLTFQPAIKR
;
A
#
# COMPACT_ATOMS: atom_id res chain seq x y z
N MET A 1 4.30 -5.25 22.35
CA MET A 1 3.87 -3.90 21.91
C MET A 1 3.59 -3.81 20.42
N THR A 2 4.39 -4.43 19.57
CA THR A 2 4.15 -4.46 18.10
C THR A 2 2.90 -5.27 17.73
N GLU A 3 2.61 -6.32 18.47
CA GLU A 3 1.44 -7.19 18.27
C GLU A 3 0.11 -6.46 18.52
N VAL A 4 0.04 -5.64 19.56
CA VAL A 4 -1.14 -4.84 19.88
C VAL A 4 -1.41 -3.76 18.83
N LEU A 5 -0.36 -3.17 18.26
CA LEU A 5 -0.49 -2.14 17.23
C LEU A 5 -1.00 -2.72 15.91
N LEU A 6 -0.46 -3.87 15.51
CA LEU A 6 -0.89 -4.59 14.30
C LEU A 6 -2.31 -5.11 14.43
N ASP A 7 -2.67 -5.61 15.61
CA ASP A 7 -4.04 -6.04 15.91
C ASP A 7 -5.02 -4.86 15.85
N THR A 8 -4.63 -3.70 16.35
CA THR A 8 -5.46 -2.49 16.33
C THR A 8 -5.69 -2.01 14.89
N ILE A 9 -4.66 -2.03 14.04
CA ILE A 9 -4.77 -1.63 12.63
C ILE A 9 -5.57 -2.65 11.83
N SER A 10 -5.41 -3.95 12.11
CA SER A 10 -6.13 -5.00 11.40
C SER A 10 -7.61 -5.08 11.76
N HIS A 11 -8.00 -4.53 12.89
CA HIS A 11 -9.38 -4.58 13.36
C HIS A 11 -10.19 -3.32 13.04
N GLN A 12 -9.61 -2.38 12.30
CA GLN A 12 -10.39 -1.24 11.80
C GLN A 12 -11.32 -1.70 10.67
N PRO A 13 -12.63 -1.68 10.87
CA PRO A 13 -13.58 -2.24 9.88
C PRO A 13 -13.53 -1.51 8.54
N GLU A 14 -13.10 -0.26 8.52
CA GLU A 14 -12.93 0.53 7.30
C GLU A 14 -11.86 -0.05 6.36
N PHE A 15 -10.84 -0.73 6.90
CA PHE A 15 -9.77 -1.36 6.12
C PHE A 15 -10.08 -2.78 5.68
N ALA A 16 -11.14 -3.40 6.21
CA ALA A 16 -11.44 -4.80 5.92
C ALA A 16 -11.57 -5.13 4.43
N PRO A 17 -12.22 -4.31 3.58
CA PRO A 17 -12.27 -4.58 2.15
C PRO A 17 -10.90 -4.57 1.47
N PHE A 18 -10.01 -3.68 1.87
CA PHE A 18 -8.64 -3.60 1.36
C PHE A 18 -7.88 -4.92 1.59
N TRP A 19 -7.89 -5.40 2.83
CA TRP A 19 -7.21 -6.65 3.20
C TRP A 19 -7.82 -7.88 2.54
N ARG A 20 -9.14 -7.95 2.43
CA ARG A 20 -9.82 -9.05 1.73
C ARG A 20 -9.44 -9.14 0.25
N GLU A 21 -9.34 -8.01 -0.42
CA GLU A 21 -8.92 -7.98 -1.82
C GLU A 21 -7.46 -8.41 -1.97
N LEU A 22 -6.58 -8.03 -1.06
CA LEU A 22 -5.18 -8.47 -1.07
C LEU A 22 -5.05 -9.99 -0.97
N GLU A 23 -5.92 -10.66 -0.19
CA GLU A 23 -5.94 -12.12 -0.10
C GLU A 23 -6.16 -12.78 -1.47
N HIS A 24 -6.85 -12.11 -2.37
CA HIS A 24 -7.10 -12.56 -3.74
C HIS A 24 -6.15 -11.94 -4.75
N HIS A 25 -5.05 -11.38 -4.28
CA HIS A 25 -4.05 -10.68 -5.10
C HIS A 25 -4.67 -9.57 -5.98
N ARG A 26 -5.59 -8.83 -5.40
CA ARG A 26 -6.24 -7.67 -6.03
C ARG A 26 -6.06 -6.43 -5.17
N LEU A 27 -5.98 -5.29 -5.83
CA LEU A 27 -5.89 -3.99 -5.20
C LEU A 27 -7.16 -3.20 -5.50
N SER A 28 -7.80 -2.66 -4.46
CA SER A 28 -8.98 -1.81 -4.60
C SER A 28 -8.86 -0.61 -3.66
N PHE A 29 -9.52 0.48 -4.04
CA PHE A 29 -9.54 1.71 -3.26
C PHE A 29 -10.96 2.23 -3.08
N PRO A 30 -11.24 2.92 -1.96
CA PRO A 30 -12.54 3.54 -1.74
C PRO A 30 -12.75 4.70 -2.71
N HIS A 31 -13.94 4.72 -3.28
CA HIS A 31 -14.38 5.68 -4.29
C HIS A 31 -15.74 6.23 -3.91
N CYS A 32 -15.92 7.54 -3.96
CA CYS A 32 -17.19 8.16 -3.72
C CYS A 32 -18.07 8.04 -4.96
N ALA A 33 -19.19 7.33 -4.87
CA ALA A 33 -20.14 7.18 -5.97
C ALA A 33 -20.83 8.50 -6.34
N ARG A 34 -20.88 9.46 -5.42
CA ARG A 34 -21.57 10.74 -5.61
C ARG A 34 -20.72 11.79 -6.28
N CYS A 35 -19.45 12.00 -5.82
CA CYS A 35 -18.57 13.03 -6.39
C CYS A 35 -17.48 12.47 -7.31
N ASP A 36 -17.47 11.15 -7.52
CA ASP A 36 -16.56 10.46 -8.45
C ASP A 36 -15.07 10.67 -8.12
N LYS A 37 -14.75 10.65 -6.81
CA LYS A 37 -13.37 10.80 -6.35
C LYS A 37 -12.93 9.60 -5.53
N PHE A 38 -11.73 9.12 -5.78
CA PHE A 38 -11.04 8.20 -4.89
C PHE A 38 -10.53 8.93 -3.66
N HIS A 39 -10.41 8.20 -2.55
CA HIS A 39 -9.72 8.70 -1.36
C HIS A 39 -8.90 7.60 -0.70
N TRP A 40 -7.94 7.99 0.07
CA TRP A 40 -7.12 7.17 0.93
C TRP A 40 -6.67 8.01 2.13
N TYR A 41 -6.89 7.62 3.35
CA TYR A 41 -7.26 6.28 3.87
C TYR A 41 -8.78 6.05 3.84
N PRO A 42 -9.23 4.75 4.05
CA PRO A 42 -10.65 4.43 4.08
C PRO A 42 -11.40 5.17 5.17
N MET A 43 -12.57 5.69 4.83
CA MET A 43 -13.42 6.46 5.72
C MET A 43 -14.88 6.06 5.48
N LYS A 44 -15.72 6.23 6.52
CA LYS A 44 -17.17 5.99 6.38
C LYS A 44 -17.86 7.02 5.50
N ARG A 45 -17.30 8.21 5.43
CA ARG A 45 -17.85 9.32 4.66
C ARG A 45 -16.81 9.83 3.69
N CYS A 46 -17.26 10.28 2.53
CA CYS A 46 -16.38 10.95 1.57
C CYS A 46 -15.78 12.21 2.20
N PRO A 47 -14.46 12.40 2.15
CA PRO A 47 -13.83 13.60 2.71
C PRO A 47 -14.19 14.89 1.98
N THR A 48 -14.73 14.80 0.76
CA THR A 48 -15.10 15.96 -0.06
C THR A 48 -16.56 16.35 0.10
N CYS A 49 -17.50 15.39 -0.05
CA CYS A 49 -18.95 15.70 -0.06
C CYS A 49 -19.71 15.14 1.14
N LEU A 50 -19.03 14.41 2.04
CA LEU A 50 -19.56 13.86 3.29
C LEU A 50 -20.65 12.79 3.13
N THR A 51 -20.89 12.30 1.92
CA THR A 51 -21.82 11.17 1.69
C THR A 51 -21.28 9.88 2.27
N GLU A 52 -22.17 8.97 2.64
CA GLU A 52 -21.83 7.59 3.03
C GLU A 52 -21.83 6.62 1.83
N GLU A 53 -22.05 7.13 0.62
CA GLU A 53 -22.08 6.34 -0.61
C GLU A 53 -20.68 6.01 -1.11
N ILE A 54 -19.94 5.22 -0.33
CA ILE A 54 -18.58 4.78 -0.65
C ILE A 54 -18.63 3.36 -1.20
N GLU A 55 -17.99 3.17 -2.35
CA GLU A 55 -17.79 1.87 -2.98
C GLU A 55 -16.30 1.55 -3.08
N TRP A 56 -15.96 0.27 -3.11
CA TRP A 56 -14.58 -0.16 -3.32
C TRP A 56 -14.40 -0.54 -4.77
N VAL A 57 -13.51 0.14 -5.47
CA VAL A 57 -13.28 -0.05 -6.90
C VAL A 57 -11.94 -0.76 -7.09
N PRO A 58 -11.94 -1.96 -7.72
CA PRO A 58 -10.71 -2.64 -8.06
C PRO A 58 -9.95 -1.90 -9.16
N ILE A 59 -8.63 -1.92 -9.05
CA ILE A 59 -7.73 -1.31 -10.03
C ILE A 59 -6.70 -2.34 -10.49
N SER A 60 -5.99 -2.06 -11.59
CA SER A 60 -4.93 -2.93 -12.11
C SER A 60 -3.75 -3.08 -11.13
N GLY A 61 -3.53 -2.07 -10.29
CA GLY A 61 -2.38 -2.00 -9.40
C GLY A 61 -1.15 -1.38 -10.03
N ASP A 62 -1.15 -1.09 -11.32
CA ASP A 62 -0.06 -0.36 -11.97
C ASP A 62 0.12 1.00 -11.30
N ALA A 63 1.35 1.28 -10.89
CA ALA A 63 1.68 2.44 -10.10
C ALA A 63 2.79 3.27 -10.73
N ARG A 64 2.90 4.51 -10.27
CA ARG A 64 3.99 5.43 -10.58
C ARG A 64 4.65 5.87 -9.29
N LEU A 65 5.97 5.89 -9.30
CA LEU A 65 6.73 6.36 -8.14
C LEU A 65 6.62 7.88 -8.04
N TYR A 66 6.03 8.34 -6.93
CA TYR A 66 5.91 9.79 -6.67
C TYR A 66 7.10 10.32 -5.88
N SER A 67 7.45 9.64 -4.80
CA SER A 67 8.56 10.02 -3.91
C SER A 67 9.00 8.80 -3.11
N TRP A 68 10.21 8.84 -2.56
CA TRP A 68 10.70 7.77 -1.72
C TRP A 68 11.78 8.25 -0.77
N THR A 69 12.05 7.42 0.22
CA THR A 69 13.23 7.52 1.07
C THR A 69 13.86 6.14 1.23
N THR A 70 15.16 6.12 1.42
CA THR A 70 15.90 4.88 1.69
C THR A 70 16.25 4.84 3.17
N VAL A 71 15.84 3.78 3.85
CA VAL A 71 16.10 3.58 5.27
C VAL A 71 17.37 2.76 5.43
N HIS A 72 18.37 3.33 6.09
CA HIS A 72 19.68 2.71 6.32
C HIS A 72 19.85 2.22 7.75
N HIS A 73 18.99 2.66 8.67
CA HIS A 73 19.08 2.32 10.07
C HIS A 73 18.12 1.18 10.44
N ARG A 74 18.66 0.17 11.12
CA ARG A 74 17.87 -0.93 11.66
C ARG A 74 17.49 -0.60 13.10
N PHE A 75 16.20 -0.32 13.32
CA PHE A 75 15.70 0.10 14.65
C PHE A 75 15.71 -1.04 15.66
N ASP A 76 15.44 -2.25 15.22
CA ASP A 76 15.51 -3.45 16.05
C ASP A 76 16.47 -4.45 15.41
N PRO A 77 17.60 -4.79 16.08
CA PRO A 77 18.58 -5.72 15.52
C PRO A 77 18.09 -7.15 15.42
N THR A 78 16.96 -7.48 16.08
CA THR A 78 16.41 -8.83 16.12
C THR A 78 15.22 -9.06 15.21
N SER A 79 14.60 -7.98 14.72
CA SER A 79 13.39 -8.06 13.90
C SER A 79 13.30 -6.91 12.90
N GLY A 80 12.35 -7.01 11.99
CA GLY A 80 12.10 -6.00 10.97
C GLY A 80 12.84 -6.26 9.65
N PRO A 81 12.60 -5.42 8.65
CA PRO A 81 13.19 -5.59 7.33
C PRO A 81 14.70 -5.36 7.34
N GLU A 82 15.37 -6.03 6.43
CA GLU A 82 16.80 -5.79 6.20
C GLU A 82 17.03 -4.41 5.61
N VAL A 83 18.10 -3.75 6.03
CA VAL A 83 18.49 -2.45 5.52
C VAL A 83 19.58 -2.58 4.44
N PRO A 84 19.64 -1.70 3.44
CA PRO A 84 18.70 -0.60 3.19
C PRO A 84 17.37 -1.09 2.60
N TYR A 85 16.28 -0.42 2.96
CA TYR A 85 15.00 -0.66 2.31
C TYR A 85 14.35 0.67 1.91
N VAL A 86 13.43 0.61 0.94
CA VAL A 86 12.79 1.79 0.37
C VAL A 86 11.37 1.91 0.88
N VAL A 87 11.02 3.07 1.40
CA VAL A 87 9.65 3.47 1.69
C VAL A 87 9.25 4.51 0.64
N ALA A 88 8.15 4.27 -0.05
CA ALA A 88 7.75 5.05 -1.20
C ALA A 88 6.30 5.55 -1.10
N LEU A 89 6.06 6.68 -1.73
CA LEU A 89 4.72 7.16 -2.04
C LEU A 89 4.42 6.83 -3.50
N LEU A 90 3.31 6.17 -3.73
CA LEU A 90 2.91 5.67 -5.05
C LEU A 90 1.60 6.31 -5.50
N GLU A 91 1.53 6.67 -6.77
CA GLU A 91 0.32 7.13 -7.44
C GLU A 91 -0.20 6.05 -8.38
N PHE A 92 -1.50 6.05 -8.63
CA PHE A 92 -2.16 5.05 -9.47
C PHE A 92 -2.94 5.74 -10.58
N PRO A 93 -2.61 5.48 -11.86
CA PRO A 93 -3.39 6.05 -12.97
C PRO A 93 -4.87 5.69 -12.93
N ASP A 94 -5.19 4.46 -12.46
CA ASP A 94 -6.57 3.98 -12.34
C ASP A 94 -7.33 4.55 -11.13
N ALA A 95 -6.63 5.16 -10.19
CA ALA A 95 -7.22 5.79 -9.00
C ALA A 95 -6.57 7.15 -8.76
N PRO A 96 -6.86 8.14 -9.61
CA PRO A 96 -6.21 9.44 -9.53
C PRO A 96 -6.52 10.16 -8.22
N GLY A 97 -5.54 10.91 -7.73
CA GLY A 97 -5.67 11.77 -6.55
C GLY A 97 -5.28 11.13 -5.23
N ILE A 98 -5.03 9.83 -5.19
CA ILE A 98 -4.56 9.15 -3.97
C ILE A 98 -3.07 8.84 -4.03
N ARG A 99 -2.48 8.65 -2.86
CA ARG A 99 -1.12 8.16 -2.70
C ARG A 99 -1.07 7.09 -1.65
N LEU A 100 -0.42 5.99 -1.98
CA LEU A 100 -0.24 4.86 -1.07
C LEU A 100 1.21 4.82 -0.61
N ILE A 101 1.41 4.61 0.68
CA ILE A 101 2.74 4.31 1.24
C ILE A 101 2.96 2.81 1.14
N SER A 102 4.08 2.41 0.53
CA SER A 102 4.47 1.01 0.44
C SER A 102 5.99 0.88 0.31
N ASN A 103 6.47 -0.33 0.12
CA ASN A 103 7.89 -0.59 -0.10
C ASN A 103 8.14 -0.91 -1.57
N VAL A 104 9.27 -0.46 -2.10
CA VAL A 104 9.76 -0.88 -3.42
C VAL A 104 10.87 -1.88 -3.21
N VAL A 105 10.73 -3.03 -3.86
CA VAL A 105 11.63 -4.18 -3.72
C VAL A 105 12.22 -4.57 -5.08
N ASP A 106 13.21 -5.46 -5.07
CA ASP A 106 13.85 -6.04 -6.26
C ASP A 106 14.47 -4.98 -7.18
N THR A 107 15.01 -3.92 -6.60
CA THR A 107 15.75 -2.89 -7.31
C THR A 107 16.80 -2.26 -6.40
N ASP A 108 17.86 -1.75 -7.01
CA ASP A 108 18.80 -0.90 -6.30
C ASP A 108 18.15 0.46 -6.06
N PRO A 109 18.19 0.99 -4.81
CA PRO A 109 17.61 2.31 -4.52
C PRO A 109 18.17 3.45 -5.39
N THR A 110 19.40 3.30 -5.90
CA THR A 110 20.02 4.30 -6.79
C THR A 110 19.43 4.32 -8.19
N ASP A 111 18.68 3.28 -8.57
CA ASP A 111 18.02 3.17 -9.89
C ASP A 111 16.61 3.77 -9.90
N LEU A 112 16.11 4.22 -8.75
CA LEU A 112 14.76 4.79 -8.64
C LEU A 112 14.70 6.18 -9.27
N GLU A 113 13.61 6.41 -10.00
CA GLU A 113 13.33 7.68 -10.66
C GLU A 113 11.86 8.06 -10.44
N VAL A 114 11.61 9.37 -10.26
CA VAL A 114 10.23 9.88 -10.18
C VAL A 114 9.47 9.57 -11.47
N GLY A 115 8.27 9.02 -11.32
CA GLY A 115 7.40 8.67 -12.44
C GLY A 115 7.65 7.30 -13.02
N MET A 116 8.65 6.55 -12.53
CA MET A 116 8.90 5.20 -13.04
C MET A 116 7.71 4.27 -12.81
N ALA A 117 7.50 3.34 -13.73
CA ALA A 117 6.43 2.36 -13.66
C ALA A 117 6.75 1.27 -12.64
N LEU A 118 5.81 0.98 -11.77
CA LEU A 118 5.90 -0.07 -10.76
C LEU A 118 4.70 -1.00 -10.87
N VAL A 119 4.88 -2.25 -10.50
CA VAL A 119 3.82 -3.26 -10.44
C VAL A 119 3.71 -3.86 -9.05
N PRO A 120 2.51 -4.26 -8.62
CA PRO A 120 2.31 -4.82 -7.29
C PRO A 120 2.87 -6.22 -7.15
N CYS A 121 3.38 -6.52 -5.96
CA CYS A 121 3.78 -7.85 -5.53
C CYS A 121 2.96 -8.22 -4.30
N PHE A 122 2.36 -9.40 -4.32
CA PHE A 122 1.57 -9.93 -3.21
C PHE A 122 2.34 -11.08 -2.57
N GLY A 123 2.45 -11.06 -1.27
CA GLY A 123 3.18 -12.07 -0.55
C GLY A 123 2.90 -12.02 0.96
N PRO A 124 3.56 -12.87 1.75
CA PRO A 124 3.37 -12.83 3.19
C PRO A 124 3.75 -11.47 3.75
N LEU A 125 2.96 -10.97 4.69
CA LEU A 125 3.28 -9.73 5.38
C LEU A 125 4.48 -9.97 6.28
N GLU A 126 5.61 -9.37 5.94
CA GLU A 126 6.83 -9.41 6.75
C GLU A 126 6.73 -8.42 7.92
N ALA A 127 5.75 -8.62 8.77
CA ALA A 127 5.79 -8.07 10.11
C ALA A 127 6.63 -9.05 10.93
N GLY A 128 7.59 -8.58 11.68
CA GLY A 128 8.58 -9.38 12.40
C GLY A 128 8.04 -10.43 13.37
N ASN A 129 6.83 -10.90 13.13
CA ASN A 129 6.17 -11.96 13.86
C ASN A 129 5.56 -12.95 12.86
N SER A 130 6.05 -14.17 12.86
CA SER A 130 5.66 -15.26 11.98
C SER A 130 4.19 -15.71 12.08
N LEU A 131 3.37 -15.03 12.89
CA LEU A 131 1.97 -15.38 13.11
C LEU A 131 0.98 -14.55 12.30
N ASP A 132 1.46 -13.55 11.55
CA ASP A 132 0.57 -12.74 10.70
C ASP A 132 0.36 -13.45 9.36
N SER A 133 -0.86 -13.98 9.16
CA SER A 133 -1.25 -14.70 7.94
C SER A 133 -1.76 -13.80 6.82
N ARG A 134 -1.74 -12.48 7.04
CA ARG A 134 -2.22 -11.53 6.02
C ARG A 134 -1.28 -11.47 4.83
N VAL A 135 -1.88 -11.21 3.67
CA VAL A 135 -1.12 -10.95 2.45
C VAL A 135 -0.63 -9.50 2.47
N GLY A 136 0.68 -9.32 2.36
CA GLY A 136 1.31 -8.02 2.25
C GLY A 136 1.38 -7.53 0.82
N LEU A 137 1.58 -6.23 0.66
CA LEU A 137 1.68 -5.56 -0.63
C LEU A 137 3.00 -4.80 -0.69
N THR A 138 3.81 -5.12 -1.69
CA THR A 138 5.00 -4.36 -2.08
C THR A 138 4.94 -4.08 -3.57
N PHE A 139 5.89 -3.30 -4.07
CA PHE A 139 5.96 -2.96 -5.49
C PHE A 139 7.37 -3.19 -6.01
N GLN A 140 7.46 -3.52 -7.28
CA GLN A 140 8.73 -3.68 -7.97
C GLN A 140 8.69 -2.93 -9.30
N PRO A 141 9.85 -2.55 -9.87
CA PRO A 141 9.88 -1.96 -11.20
C PRO A 141 9.22 -2.86 -12.23
N ALA A 142 8.41 -2.25 -13.11
CA ALA A 142 7.89 -2.95 -14.27
C ALA A 142 9.09 -3.39 -15.14
N ILE A 143 9.04 -4.64 -15.63
CA ILE A 143 10.14 -5.18 -16.44
C ILE A 143 10.24 -4.37 -17.72
N LYS A 144 11.36 -3.64 -17.87
CA LYS A 144 11.72 -3.01 -19.13
C LYS A 144 12.38 -4.06 -20.03
N ARG A 145 11.77 -4.31 -21.16
CA ARG A 145 12.42 -5.06 -22.22
C ARG A 145 13.23 -4.11 -23.10
#